data_f78bc42212c6a77a8030f8c67d841e3f
#
_entry.id   f78bc42212c6a77a8030f8c67d841e3f
#
_cell.length_a   1.000
_cell.length_b   1.000
_cell.length_c   1.000
_cell.angle_alpha   90.00
_cell.angle_beta   90.00
_cell.angle_gamma   90.00
#
_symmetry.space_group_name_H-M   'P 1'
#
loop_
_entity.id
_entity.type
_entity.pdbx_description
1 polymer ?
#
loop_
_entity_poly.entity_id
_entity_poly.type
_entity_poly.pdbx_seq_one_letter_code
_entity_poly.pdbx_strand_id
1 'polypeptide(L)'
;MESEYKLLGGAMVTLALATATLVVLPYMQLSDVEPSPGLKPYTSQQLRGRQVYIENGCVYCHSQQPRGQQQAPDFKRGWGRAPVAGDYFYDHPHLLGTMRTGPDLLNIGARQPSEDWNLGHLYQPRAYTPGSIMPAYPYMFEIKDKAEE
;
A
#
# COMPACT_ATOMS: atom_id res chain seq x y z
N MET A 1 -27.43 6.91 -41.41
CA MET A 1 -28.31 6.79 -40.26
C MET A 1 -28.36 5.40 -39.64
N GLU A 2 -28.72 4.33 -40.35
CA GLU A 2 -28.81 2.98 -39.77
C GLU A 2 -27.48 2.47 -39.18
N SER A 3 -26.35 2.79 -39.81
CA SER A 3 -25.00 2.44 -39.34
C SER A 3 -24.62 3.17 -38.05
N GLU A 4 -25.05 4.40 -37.88
CA GLU A 4 -24.77 5.23 -36.71
C GLU A 4 -25.48 4.69 -35.45
N TYR A 5 -26.75 4.29 -35.61
CA TYR A 5 -27.49 3.67 -34.50
C TYR A 5 -26.88 2.32 -34.08
N LYS A 6 -26.41 1.52 -35.05
CA LYS A 6 -25.72 0.25 -34.76
C LYS A 6 -24.39 0.50 -34.01
N LEU A 7 -23.63 1.52 -34.43
CA LEU A 7 -22.40 1.92 -33.75
C LEU A 7 -22.65 2.40 -32.32
N LEU A 8 -23.61 3.33 -32.16
CA LEU A 8 -24.00 3.84 -30.85
C LEU A 8 -24.53 2.73 -29.94
N GLY A 9 -25.42 1.88 -30.47
CA GLY A 9 -25.96 0.74 -29.71
C GLY A 9 -24.88 -0.22 -29.27
N GLY A 10 -23.94 -0.57 -30.17
CA GLY A 10 -22.79 -1.42 -29.85
C GLY A 10 -21.89 -0.81 -28.80
N ALA A 11 -21.57 0.48 -28.90
CA ALA A 11 -20.77 1.19 -27.92
C ALA A 11 -21.46 1.24 -26.54
N MET A 12 -22.74 1.51 -26.51
CA MET A 12 -23.52 1.53 -25.25
C MET A 12 -23.57 0.15 -24.57
N VAL A 13 -23.78 -0.91 -25.35
CA VAL A 13 -23.79 -2.29 -24.81
C VAL A 13 -22.40 -2.65 -24.25
N THR A 14 -21.35 -2.36 -24.98
CA THR A 14 -19.96 -2.62 -24.51
C THR A 14 -19.66 -1.86 -23.24
N LEU A 15 -20.02 -0.58 -23.17
CA LEU A 15 -19.84 0.24 -21.98
C LEU A 15 -20.64 -0.29 -20.80
N ALA A 16 -21.89 -0.67 -21.02
CA ALA A 16 -22.75 -1.23 -19.95
C ALA A 16 -22.18 -2.55 -19.43
N LEU A 17 -21.71 -3.45 -20.30
CA LEU A 17 -21.09 -4.71 -19.90
C LEU A 17 -19.79 -4.48 -19.13
N ALA A 18 -18.93 -3.58 -19.61
CA ALA A 18 -17.69 -3.22 -18.93
C ALA A 18 -17.97 -2.62 -17.54
N THR A 19 -18.93 -1.71 -17.45
CA THR A 19 -19.33 -1.13 -16.16
C THR A 19 -19.90 -2.19 -15.22
N ALA A 20 -20.78 -3.06 -15.69
CA ALA A 20 -21.32 -4.12 -14.86
C ALA A 20 -20.24 -5.06 -14.32
N THR A 21 -19.31 -5.51 -15.18
CA THR A 21 -18.30 -6.51 -14.80
C THR A 21 -17.10 -5.94 -14.05
N LEU A 22 -16.67 -4.70 -14.36
CA LEU A 22 -15.45 -4.12 -13.80
C LEU A 22 -15.70 -3.12 -12.67
N VAL A 23 -16.92 -2.65 -12.51
CA VAL A 23 -17.27 -1.68 -11.46
C VAL A 23 -18.34 -2.26 -10.53
N VAL A 24 -19.52 -2.63 -11.07
CA VAL A 24 -20.66 -3.03 -10.22
C VAL A 24 -20.39 -4.34 -9.50
N LEU A 25 -19.92 -5.38 -10.18
CA LEU A 25 -19.65 -6.67 -9.54
C LEU A 25 -18.55 -6.58 -8.47
N PRO A 26 -17.37 -5.95 -8.71
CA PRO A 26 -16.38 -5.76 -7.66
C PRO A 26 -16.90 -4.90 -6.50
N TYR A 27 -17.68 -3.86 -6.77
CA TYR A 27 -18.32 -3.06 -5.73
C TYR A 27 -19.21 -3.91 -4.83
N MET A 28 -20.09 -4.73 -5.42
CA MET A 28 -20.96 -5.62 -4.65
C MET A 28 -20.19 -6.66 -3.84
N GLN A 29 -19.06 -7.15 -4.35
CA GLN A 29 -18.20 -8.10 -3.62
C GLN A 29 -17.46 -7.45 -2.44
N LEU A 30 -17.16 -6.16 -2.52
CA LEU A 30 -16.43 -5.44 -1.50
C LEU A 30 -17.33 -4.66 -0.52
N SER A 31 -18.63 -4.51 -0.83
CA SER A 31 -19.56 -3.75 0.00
C SER A 31 -19.72 -4.32 1.42
N ASP A 32 -19.54 -5.63 1.57
CA ASP A 32 -19.71 -6.34 2.83
C ASP A 32 -18.36 -6.61 3.55
N VAL A 33 -17.26 -6.04 3.05
CA VAL A 33 -15.97 -6.17 3.72
C VAL A 33 -16.00 -5.37 5.03
N GLU A 34 -15.74 -6.06 6.12
CA GLU A 34 -15.56 -5.46 7.44
C GLU A 34 -14.09 -5.21 7.76
N PRO A 35 -13.79 -4.28 8.68
CA PRO A 35 -12.42 -4.09 9.15
C PRO A 35 -11.88 -5.37 9.80
N SER A 36 -10.62 -5.69 9.52
CA SER A 36 -9.97 -6.84 10.14
C SER A 36 -10.02 -6.75 11.67
N PRO A 37 -10.14 -7.90 12.38
CA PRO A 37 -10.22 -7.91 13.84
C PRO A 37 -9.08 -7.12 14.49
N GLY A 38 -9.44 -6.16 15.34
CA GLY A 38 -8.47 -5.30 16.03
C GLY A 38 -7.99 -4.08 15.24
N LEU A 39 -8.37 -3.95 13.97
CA LEU A 39 -8.06 -2.76 13.18
C LEU A 39 -8.79 -1.54 13.76
N LYS A 40 -8.06 -0.44 13.92
CA LYS A 40 -8.59 0.84 14.41
C LYS A 40 -8.41 1.92 13.35
N PRO A 41 -9.28 2.94 13.32
CA PRO A 41 -9.05 4.13 12.52
C PRO A 41 -7.69 4.76 12.83
N TYR A 42 -7.09 5.37 11.82
CA TYR A 42 -5.80 6.03 11.96
C TYR A 42 -5.86 7.22 12.93
N THR A 43 -4.85 7.34 13.76
CA THR A 43 -4.60 8.56 14.52
C THR A 43 -4.11 9.68 13.58
N SER A 44 -4.16 10.93 14.04
CA SER A 44 -3.64 12.07 13.26
C SER A 44 -2.16 11.92 12.92
N GLN A 45 -1.36 11.32 13.80
CA GLN A 45 0.05 11.04 13.54
C GLN A 45 0.23 9.97 12.45
N GLN A 46 -0.54 8.91 12.50
CA GLN A 46 -0.52 7.85 11.48
C GLN A 46 -0.97 8.37 10.12
N LEU A 47 -1.98 9.24 10.07
CA LEU A 47 -2.39 9.89 8.83
C LEU A 47 -1.29 10.78 8.25
N ARG A 48 -0.56 11.52 9.08
CA ARG A 48 0.62 12.27 8.62
C ARG A 48 1.71 11.35 8.08
N GLY A 49 1.99 10.24 8.77
CA GLY A 49 2.93 9.23 8.28
C GLY A 49 2.50 8.62 6.94
N ARG A 50 1.21 8.33 6.79
CA ARG A 50 0.63 7.86 5.53
C ARG A 50 0.80 8.89 4.41
N GLN A 51 0.63 10.17 4.70
CA GLN A 51 0.86 11.24 3.73
C GLN A 51 2.33 11.30 3.28
N VAL A 52 3.27 11.21 4.23
CA VAL A 52 4.71 11.14 3.93
C VAL A 52 5.04 9.93 3.05
N TYR A 53 4.44 8.77 3.33
CA TYR A 53 4.60 7.55 2.53
C TYR A 53 4.13 7.74 1.07
N ILE A 54 3.04 8.47 0.85
CA ILE A 54 2.53 8.79 -0.49
C ILE A 54 3.45 9.79 -1.20
N GLU A 55 3.75 10.90 -0.55
CA GLU A 55 4.51 12.03 -1.12
C GLU A 55 5.93 11.63 -1.52
N ASN A 56 6.54 10.72 -0.77
CA ASN A 56 7.89 10.24 -1.06
C ASN A 56 7.93 9.01 -1.99
N GLY A 57 6.78 8.62 -2.53
CA GLY A 57 6.70 7.55 -3.51
C GLY A 57 7.01 6.15 -2.96
N CYS A 58 6.98 5.95 -1.64
CA CYS A 58 7.25 4.67 -1.00
C CYS A 58 6.33 3.56 -1.52
N VAL A 59 5.09 3.94 -1.88
CA VAL A 59 4.07 3.05 -2.45
C VAL A 59 4.52 2.38 -3.76
N TYR A 60 5.41 2.97 -4.53
CA TYR A 60 5.87 2.38 -5.79
C TYR A 60 6.74 1.14 -5.59
N CYS A 61 7.50 1.08 -4.51
CA CYS A 61 8.30 -0.09 -4.15
C CYS A 61 7.62 -0.98 -3.11
N HIS A 62 6.79 -0.40 -2.25
CA HIS A 62 6.11 -1.07 -1.15
C HIS A 62 4.58 -1.01 -1.29
N SER A 63 4.04 -1.32 -2.46
CA SER A 63 2.60 -1.24 -2.70
C SER A 63 1.79 -2.06 -1.69
N GLN A 64 0.58 -1.61 -1.40
CA GLN A 64 -0.35 -2.27 -0.49
C GLN A 64 -1.32 -3.23 -1.23
N GLN A 65 -0.94 -3.70 -2.41
CA GLN A 65 -1.73 -4.68 -3.15
C GLN A 65 -1.85 -5.99 -2.36
N PRO A 66 -3.05 -6.43 -1.97
CA PRO A 66 -3.25 -7.74 -1.37
C PRO A 66 -2.79 -8.84 -2.33
N ARG A 67 -2.05 -9.83 -1.80
CA ARG A 67 -1.55 -10.97 -2.57
C ARG A 67 -1.79 -12.26 -1.78
N GLY A 68 -2.20 -13.30 -2.49
CA GLY A 68 -2.35 -14.62 -1.89
C GLY A 68 -1.01 -15.15 -1.35
N GLN A 69 -1.08 -16.04 -0.36
CA GLN A 69 0.10 -16.62 0.31
C GLN A 69 1.12 -17.25 -0.65
N GLN A 70 0.65 -17.82 -1.75
CA GLN A 70 1.52 -18.46 -2.75
C GLN A 70 2.30 -17.43 -3.59
N GLN A 71 1.81 -16.21 -3.69
CA GLN A 71 2.39 -15.12 -4.46
C GLN A 71 3.22 -14.15 -3.60
N ALA A 72 3.08 -14.24 -2.28
CA ALA A 72 3.77 -13.38 -1.33
C ALA A 72 4.98 -14.11 -0.71
N PRO A 73 6.23 -13.78 -1.10
CA PRO A 73 7.41 -14.40 -0.50
C PRO A 73 7.52 -14.13 1.00
N ASP A 74 6.86 -13.10 1.48
CA ASP A 74 6.89 -12.64 2.86
C ASP A 74 6.29 -13.68 3.83
N PHE A 75 5.25 -14.40 3.42
CA PHE A 75 4.69 -15.49 4.21
C PHE A 75 5.73 -16.62 4.45
N LYS A 76 6.47 -16.99 3.40
CA LYS A 76 7.52 -18.03 3.49
C LYS A 76 8.70 -17.60 4.37
N ARG A 77 8.89 -16.28 4.55
CA ARG A 77 9.90 -15.70 5.43
C ARG A 77 9.45 -15.60 6.89
N GLY A 78 8.25 -16.02 7.22
CA GLY A 78 7.68 -15.91 8.56
C GLY A 78 7.28 -14.47 8.95
N TRP A 79 7.02 -13.60 7.97
CA TRP A 79 6.69 -12.20 8.21
C TRP A 79 5.21 -11.93 8.46
N GLY A 80 4.46 -12.97 8.69
CA GLY A 80 3.04 -12.91 8.98
C GLY A 80 2.17 -13.30 7.80
N ARG A 81 0.86 -13.19 7.96
CA ARG A 81 -0.11 -13.51 6.92
C ARG A 81 -0.08 -12.48 5.79
N ALA A 82 -0.55 -12.89 4.63
CA ALA A 82 -0.82 -11.96 3.54
C ALA A 82 -1.93 -10.96 3.91
N PRO A 83 -1.90 -9.72 3.38
CA PRO A 83 -2.94 -8.74 3.61
C PRO A 83 -4.27 -9.17 2.97
N VAL A 84 -5.36 -8.74 3.58
CA VAL A 84 -6.73 -8.88 3.07
C VAL A 84 -7.39 -7.51 2.93
N ALA A 85 -8.50 -7.42 2.22
CA ALA A 85 -9.19 -6.14 1.99
C ALA A 85 -9.55 -5.41 3.30
N GLY A 86 -9.97 -6.16 4.33
CA GLY A 86 -10.31 -5.60 5.64
C GLY A 86 -9.16 -4.92 6.37
N ASP A 87 -7.89 -5.21 6.04
CA ASP A 87 -6.73 -4.55 6.64
C ASP A 87 -6.60 -3.09 6.20
N TYR A 88 -7.18 -2.74 5.06
CA TYR A 88 -7.15 -1.42 4.46
C TYR A 88 -8.51 -0.72 4.50
N PHE A 89 -9.41 -1.17 5.37
CA PHE A 89 -10.79 -0.67 5.44
C PHE A 89 -10.87 0.85 5.63
N TYR A 90 -9.93 1.43 6.38
CA TYR A 90 -9.87 2.88 6.64
C TYR A 90 -8.97 3.65 5.66
N ASP A 91 -8.46 3.00 4.63
CA ASP A 91 -7.60 3.65 3.63
C ASP A 91 -8.42 4.29 2.51
N HIS A 92 -8.32 5.59 2.39
CA HIS A 92 -8.93 6.36 1.31
C HIS A 92 -7.93 7.38 0.74
N PRO A 93 -7.55 7.27 -0.55
CA PRO A 93 -7.75 6.13 -1.44
C PRO A 93 -6.91 4.90 -1.06
N HIS A 94 -7.30 3.71 -1.50
CA HIS A 94 -6.47 2.53 -1.35
C HIS A 94 -5.19 2.66 -2.18
N LEU A 95 -4.04 2.37 -1.56
CA LEU A 95 -2.72 2.50 -2.19
C LEU A 95 -2.31 1.19 -2.89
N LEU A 96 -3.18 0.76 -3.78
CA LEU A 96 -2.95 -0.43 -4.60
C LEU A 96 -1.86 -0.13 -5.64
N GLY A 97 -0.97 -1.08 -5.84
CA GLY A 97 0.05 -1.03 -6.87
C GLY A 97 0.29 -2.42 -7.41
N THR A 98 0.93 -2.53 -8.55
CA THR A 98 1.19 -3.82 -9.21
C THR A 98 2.52 -4.43 -8.81
N MET A 99 3.44 -3.66 -8.26
CA MET A 99 4.81 -4.08 -7.96
C MET A 99 5.15 -3.93 -6.48
N ARG A 100 5.97 -4.85 -6.00
CA ARG A 100 6.69 -4.79 -4.74
C ARG A 100 8.15 -5.08 -5.01
N THR A 101 8.89 -4.05 -5.32
CA THR A 101 10.36 -4.12 -5.40
C THR A 101 10.94 -4.28 -4.00
N GLY A 102 10.34 -3.63 -3.02
CA GLY A 102 10.58 -3.83 -1.60
C GLY A 102 9.59 -4.81 -0.96
N PRO A 103 9.83 -5.27 0.27
CA PRO A 103 8.94 -6.16 1.00
C PRO A 103 7.59 -5.51 1.33
N ASP A 104 6.58 -6.32 1.63
CA ASP A 104 5.33 -5.87 2.22
C ASP A 104 5.60 -5.24 3.59
N LEU A 105 5.06 -4.06 3.82
CA LEU A 105 5.17 -3.37 5.11
C LEU A 105 4.06 -3.76 6.10
N LEU A 106 3.12 -4.63 5.70
CA LEU A 106 2.18 -5.21 6.66
C LEU A 106 2.96 -5.91 7.78
N ASN A 107 2.54 -5.72 9.00
CA ASN A 107 3.20 -6.25 10.20
C ASN A 107 4.63 -5.72 10.46
N ILE A 108 5.09 -4.67 9.79
CA ILE A 108 6.45 -4.14 9.99
C ILE A 108 6.69 -3.74 11.45
N GLY A 109 5.71 -3.13 12.10
CA GLY A 109 5.82 -2.76 13.50
C GLY A 109 5.97 -3.94 14.46
N ALA A 110 5.44 -5.12 14.10
CA ALA A 110 5.63 -6.34 14.87
C ALA A 110 6.97 -7.04 14.56
N ARG A 111 7.40 -7.01 13.28
CA ARG A 111 8.66 -7.62 12.84
C ARG A 111 9.89 -6.81 13.26
N GLN A 112 9.75 -5.51 13.25
CA GLN A 112 10.81 -4.54 13.46
C GLN A 112 10.29 -3.40 14.36
N PRO A 113 10.09 -3.69 15.66
CA PRO A 113 9.49 -2.74 16.59
C PRO A 113 10.42 -1.61 17.03
N SER A 114 11.73 -1.70 16.70
CA SER A 114 12.71 -0.68 17.09
C SER A 114 12.50 0.61 16.28
N GLU A 115 12.22 1.69 16.97
CA GLU A 115 12.12 3.03 16.38
C GLU A 115 13.46 3.45 15.77
N ASP A 116 14.56 3.28 16.49
CA ASP A 116 15.91 3.62 16.03
C ASP A 116 16.27 2.86 14.75
N TRP A 117 15.90 1.58 14.67
CA TRP A 117 16.12 0.80 13.46
C TRP A 117 15.33 1.37 12.29
N ASN A 118 14.06 1.69 12.48
CA ASN A 118 13.19 2.22 11.43
C ASN A 118 13.67 3.60 10.96
N LEU A 119 14.04 4.48 11.88
CA LEU A 119 14.59 5.79 11.56
C LEU A 119 15.94 5.67 10.84
N GLY A 120 16.86 4.89 11.38
CA GLY A 120 18.17 4.67 10.76
C GLY A 120 18.07 3.98 9.39
N HIS A 121 17.13 3.05 9.21
CA HIS A 121 16.87 2.42 7.92
C HIS A 121 16.34 3.40 6.88
N LEU A 122 15.49 4.35 7.26
CA LEU A 122 15.06 5.42 6.37
C LEU A 122 16.21 6.38 6.05
N TYR A 123 17.03 6.72 7.05
CA TYR A 123 18.18 7.61 6.84
C TYR A 123 19.21 7.00 5.90
N GLN A 124 19.61 5.75 6.13
CA GLN A 124 20.62 5.04 5.33
C GLN A 124 20.30 3.54 5.25
N PRO A 125 19.48 3.11 4.27
CA PRO A 125 19.04 1.70 4.18
C PRO A 125 20.19 0.69 4.10
N ARG A 126 21.29 1.03 3.39
CA ARG A 126 22.40 0.11 3.19
C ARG A 126 23.22 -0.15 4.44
N ALA A 127 23.14 0.72 5.44
CA ALA A 127 23.78 0.50 6.74
C ALA A 127 23.09 -0.61 7.53
N TYR A 128 21.79 -0.82 7.28
CA TYR A 128 20.95 -1.82 7.97
C TYR A 128 20.75 -3.08 7.14
N THR A 129 20.69 -2.93 5.83
CA THR A 129 20.48 -4.03 4.89
C THR A 129 21.47 -3.90 3.74
N PRO A 130 22.64 -4.56 3.85
CA PRO A 130 23.65 -4.54 2.79
C PRO A 130 23.07 -4.97 1.44
N GLY A 131 23.40 -4.24 0.37
CA GLY A 131 22.84 -4.49 -0.95
C GLY A 131 21.42 -3.93 -1.19
N SER A 132 20.85 -3.23 -0.24
CA SER A 132 19.54 -2.58 -0.42
C SER A 132 19.56 -1.61 -1.60
N ILE A 133 18.51 -1.71 -2.44
CA ILE A 133 18.23 -0.78 -3.54
C ILE A 133 17.32 0.38 -3.10
N MET A 134 16.81 0.34 -1.86
CA MET A 134 16.01 1.43 -1.30
C MET A 134 16.84 2.72 -1.28
N PRO A 135 16.33 3.84 -1.77
CA PRO A 135 16.99 5.14 -1.65
C PRO A 135 17.09 5.56 -0.18
N ALA A 136 18.06 6.39 0.12
CA ALA A 136 18.18 7.04 1.42
C ALA A 136 17.35 8.32 1.45
N TYR A 137 16.77 8.62 2.61
CA TYR A 137 15.91 9.77 2.83
C TYR A 137 16.46 10.72 3.93
N PRO A 138 17.74 11.15 3.85
CA PRO A 138 18.33 11.99 4.90
C PRO A 138 17.63 13.34 5.06
N TYR A 139 16.98 13.83 4.00
CA TYR A 139 16.26 15.10 4.01
C TYR A 139 14.99 15.09 4.88
N MET A 140 14.54 13.92 5.36
CA MET A 140 13.45 13.81 6.32
C MET A 140 13.90 14.08 7.76
N PHE A 141 15.19 14.22 7.98
CA PHE A 141 15.80 14.33 9.30
C PHE A 141 16.46 15.69 9.46
N GLU A 142 16.26 16.32 10.61
CA GLU A 142 17.02 17.48 11.04
C GLU A 142 18.27 17.01 11.79
N ILE A 143 19.43 17.45 11.37
CA ILE A 143 20.66 17.27 12.13
C ILE A 143 20.64 18.31 13.24
N LYS A 144 20.35 17.90 14.47
CA LYS A 144 20.57 18.74 15.64
C LYS A 144 22.03 18.60 16.02
N ASP A 145 22.79 19.70 15.94
CA ASP A 145 24.09 19.74 16.53
C ASP A 145 23.99 19.41 18.02
N LYS A 146 24.89 18.57 18.51
CA LYS A 146 25.03 18.33 19.96
C LYS A 146 25.54 19.61 20.61
N ALA A 147 24.73 20.59 20.71
CA ALA A 147 25.01 21.77 21.48
C ALA A 147 23.89 21.92 22.49
N GLU A 148 24.34 21.96 23.73
CA GLU A 148 23.56 22.33 24.91
C GLU A 148 22.81 21.17 25.60
N GLU A 149 23.61 20.35 26.31
CA GLU A 149 23.21 19.86 27.62
C GLU A 149 23.41 20.97 28.67
#